data_43643caee1f9518a4e9cdc1e1dbd16fb
#
_entry.id   43643caee1f9518a4e9cdc1e1dbd16fb
#
_cell.length_a   1.000
_cell.length_b   1.000
_cell.length_c   1.000
_cell.angle_alpha   90.00
_cell.angle_beta   90.00
_cell.angle_gamma   90.00
#
_symmetry.space_group_name_H-M   'P 1'
#
loop_
_entity.id
_entity.type
_entity.pdbx_description
1 polymer ?
#
loop_
_entity_poly.entity_id
_entity_poly.type
_entity_poly.pdbx_seq_one_letter_code
_entity_poly.pdbx_strand_id
1 'polypeptide(L)'
;MSFNLLRADDAFWRRSNQMGVLNTDLAKQLEAAELGARLWRIEPGQASTLHRHRATEEIYLLLEGVGKLRVGDELLVLEPMDAVRVEPGAMRQAFNDTDADQLWLMFGAPTEFANTLEMSEEDLAWIYPRGPKALPPELSEPAG
;
A
#
# COMPACT_ATOMS: atom_id res chain seq x y z
N MET A 1 -12.28 -2.14 -27.97
CA MET A 1 -11.38 -0.99 -27.71
C MET A 1 -10.06 -1.51 -27.21
N SER A 2 -8.97 -0.95 -27.70
CA SER A 2 -7.64 -1.39 -27.31
C SER A 2 -7.10 -0.70 -26.05
N PHE A 3 -7.80 0.27 -25.48
CA PHE A 3 -7.38 0.97 -24.26
C PHE A 3 -8.56 1.53 -23.48
N ASN A 4 -8.33 1.81 -22.21
CA ASN A 4 -9.20 2.60 -21.35
C ASN A 4 -8.41 3.81 -20.86
N LEU A 5 -9.07 4.95 -20.67
CA LEU A 5 -8.46 6.17 -20.18
C LEU A 5 -9.16 6.62 -18.90
N LEU A 6 -8.39 6.89 -17.86
CA LEU A 6 -8.89 7.51 -16.64
C LEU A 6 -8.22 8.86 -16.45
N ARG A 7 -9.00 9.94 -16.55
CA ARG A 7 -8.49 11.29 -16.27
C ARG A 7 -8.33 11.49 -14.78
N ALA A 8 -7.35 12.28 -14.39
CA ALA A 8 -7.07 12.53 -12.96
C ALA A 8 -8.31 13.04 -12.21
N ASP A 9 -9.08 13.95 -12.82
CA ASP A 9 -10.28 14.52 -12.20
C ASP A 9 -11.44 13.52 -12.08
N ASP A 10 -11.40 12.42 -12.82
CA ASP A 10 -12.43 11.38 -12.79
C ASP A 10 -12.07 10.22 -11.87
N ALA A 11 -10.85 10.19 -11.32
CA ALA A 11 -10.42 9.14 -10.43
C ALA A 11 -11.20 9.17 -9.12
N PHE A 12 -11.67 8.00 -8.70
CA PHE A 12 -12.40 7.85 -7.45
C PHE A 12 -11.44 7.55 -6.31
N TRP A 13 -11.32 8.49 -5.37
CA TRP A 13 -10.50 8.34 -4.17
C TRP A 13 -11.37 7.97 -2.97
N ARG A 14 -10.88 7.04 -2.17
CA ARG A 14 -11.55 6.64 -0.93
C ARG A 14 -10.53 6.34 0.15
N ARG A 15 -10.98 6.34 1.40
CA ARG A 15 -10.13 5.88 2.52
C ARG A 15 -10.20 4.37 2.64
N SER A 16 -9.07 3.74 2.90
CA SER A 16 -9.00 2.29 3.06
C SER A 16 -9.75 1.84 4.32
N ASN A 17 -10.24 0.59 4.28
CA ASN A 17 -11.09 0.04 5.35
C ASN A 17 -10.38 -0.06 6.70
N GLN A 18 -9.09 -0.38 6.71
CA GLN A 18 -8.38 -0.70 7.94
C GLN A 18 -7.59 0.48 8.49
N MET A 19 -6.86 1.19 7.65
CA MET A 19 -5.92 2.23 8.06
C MET A 19 -6.39 3.65 7.73
N GLY A 20 -7.48 3.79 6.99
CA GLY A 20 -8.04 5.09 6.64
C GLY A 20 -7.21 5.91 5.68
N VAL A 21 -6.33 5.28 4.90
CA VAL A 21 -5.44 5.96 3.96
C VAL A 21 -6.14 6.22 2.64
N LEU A 22 -6.05 7.45 2.14
CA LEU A 22 -6.61 7.82 0.84
C LEU A 22 -5.93 7.05 -0.28
N ASN A 23 -6.75 6.47 -1.16
CA ASN A 23 -6.24 5.75 -2.33
C ASN A 23 -7.23 5.75 -3.48
N THR A 24 -6.72 5.59 -4.69
CA THR A 24 -7.51 5.35 -5.87
C THR A 24 -7.04 4.09 -6.56
N ASP A 25 -7.96 3.18 -6.84
CA ASP A 25 -7.67 1.91 -7.49
C ASP A 25 -7.65 2.09 -9.00
N LEU A 26 -6.46 2.28 -9.56
CA LEU A 26 -6.29 2.50 -10.99
C LEU A 26 -6.64 1.25 -11.79
N ALA A 27 -6.20 0.10 -11.33
CA ALA A 27 -6.43 -1.17 -12.05
C ALA A 27 -7.91 -1.48 -12.17
N LYS A 28 -8.66 -1.32 -11.10
CA LYS A 28 -10.11 -1.56 -11.11
C LYS A 28 -10.84 -0.58 -12.03
N GLN A 29 -10.53 0.71 -11.93
CA GLN A 29 -11.19 1.74 -12.74
C GLN A 29 -10.84 1.61 -14.22
N LEU A 30 -9.64 1.11 -14.54
CA LEU A 30 -9.18 0.88 -15.91
C LEU A 30 -9.50 -0.53 -16.42
N GLU A 31 -10.14 -1.37 -15.60
CA GLU A 31 -10.51 -2.74 -15.93
C GLU A 31 -9.30 -3.62 -16.31
N ALA A 32 -8.19 -3.44 -15.61
CA ALA A 32 -7.01 -4.29 -15.80
C ALA A 32 -7.31 -5.73 -15.35
N ALA A 33 -6.87 -6.73 -16.14
CA ALA A 33 -7.17 -8.13 -15.88
C ALA A 33 -6.11 -8.81 -15.00
N GLU A 34 -4.84 -8.45 -15.17
CA GLU A 34 -3.71 -9.22 -14.64
C GLU A 34 -2.95 -8.51 -13.51
N LEU A 35 -3.08 -7.20 -13.42
CA LEU A 35 -2.31 -6.42 -12.46
C LEU A 35 -3.18 -5.63 -11.49
N GLY A 36 -2.62 -5.36 -10.32
CA GLY A 36 -3.15 -4.38 -9.38
C GLY A 36 -2.33 -3.10 -9.43
N ALA A 37 -2.97 -1.96 -9.29
CA ALA A 37 -2.28 -0.68 -9.24
C ALA A 37 -3.14 0.33 -8.46
N ARG A 38 -2.51 1.01 -7.49
CA ARG A 38 -3.16 2.05 -6.70
C ARG A 38 -2.22 3.22 -6.51
N LEU A 39 -2.80 4.42 -6.50
CA LEU A 39 -2.14 5.58 -5.91
C LEU A 39 -2.58 5.68 -4.45
N TRP A 40 -1.61 5.93 -3.58
CA TRP A 40 -1.84 6.10 -2.15
C TRP A 40 -1.31 7.45 -1.71
N ARG A 41 -2.15 8.22 -1.03
CA ARG A 41 -1.72 9.44 -0.34
C ARG A 41 -1.65 9.15 1.15
N ILE A 42 -0.43 9.06 1.66
CA ILE A 42 -0.19 8.78 3.08
C ILE A 42 0.07 10.10 3.78
N GLU A 43 -0.88 10.52 4.59
CA GLU A 43 -0.81 11.77 5.35
C GLU A 43 0.09 11.60 6.59
N PRO A 44 0.57 12.71 7.20
CA PRO A 44 1.37 12.61 8.41
C PRO A 44 0.72 11.73 9.50
N GLY A 45 1.50 10.83 10.07
CA GLY A 45 1.04 9.91 11.11
C GLY A 45 0.32 8.66 10.61
N GLN A 46 0.17 8.49 9.31
CA GLN A 46 -0.50 7.33 8.73
C GLN A 46 0.48 6.27 8.24
N ALA A 47 -0.02 5.06 8.12
CA ALA A 47 0.70 3.93 7.56
C ALA A 47 -0.23 3.08 6.71
N SER A 48 0.32 2.41 5.71
CA SER A 48 -0.36 1.30 5.03
C SER A 48 -0.44 0.11 6.00
N THR A 49 -1.17 -0.94 5.62
CA THR A 49 -1.19 -2.18 6.40
C THR A 49 0.20 -2.83 6.40
N LEU A 50 0.57 -3.44 7.52
CA LEU A 50 1.71 -4.34 7.58
C LEU A 50 1.25 -5.68 7.05
N HIS A 51 1.72 -6.08 5.88
CA HIS A 51 1.19 -7.26 5.19
C HIS A 51 2.24 -7.94 4.31
N ARG A 52 1.87 -9.09 3.82
CA ARG A 52 2.60 -9.83 2.79
C ARG A 52 1.60 -10.39 1.77
N HIS A 53 2.11 -10.89 0.67
CA HIS A 53 1.31 -11.52 -0.38
C HIS A 53 1.72 -12.97 -0.57
N ARG A 54 0.82 -13.78 -1.12
CA ARG A 54 1.11 -15.17 -1.48
C ARG A 54 1.86 -15.24 -2.81
N ALA A 55 1.40 -14.50 -3.81
CA ALA A 55 1.91 -14.57 -5.18
C ALA A 55 2.26 -13.23 -5.79
N THR A 56 1.68 -12.13 -5.33
CA THR A 56 1.89 -10.80 -5.94
C THR A 56 3.28 -10.27 -5.68
N GLU A 57 4.01 -10.01 -6.75
CA GLU A 57 5.23 -9.19 -6.74
C GLU A 57 4.81 -7.74 -6.88
N GLU A 58 5.33 -6.86 -6.04
CA GLU A 58 4.95 -5.45 -6.05
C GLU A 58 6.13 -4.52 -6.26
N ILE A 59 5.86 -3.39 -6.92
CA ILE A 59 6.79 -2.26 -6.97
C ILE A 59 6.13 -1.09 -6.23
N TYR A 60 6.91 -0.47 -5.36
CA TYR A 60 6.56 0.74 -4.61
C TYR A 60 7.37 1.88 -5.20
N LEU A 61 6.69 2.86 -5.79
CA LEU A 61 7.32 4.05 -6.38
C LEU A 61 6.84 5.28 -5.62
N LEU A 62 7.77 6.00 -5.00
CA LEU A 62 7.44 7.26 -4.34
C LEU A 62 7.38 8.38 -5.37
N LEU A 63 6.28 9.12 -5.41
CA LEU A 63 6.06 10.23 -6.33
C LEU A 63 6.26 11.60 -5.67
N GLU A 64 5.83 11.74 -4.41
CA GLU A 64 5.93 13.01 -3.66
C GLU A 64 6.28 12.74 -2.21
N GLY A 65 7.01 13.66 -1.59
CA GLY A 65 7.37 13.60 -0.18
C GLY A 65 8.63 12.79 0.09
N VAL A 66 8.88 12.49 1.36
CA VAL A 66 9.92 11.56 1.81
C VAL A 66 9.22 10.34 2.35
N GLY A 67 9.46 9.19 1.75
CA GLY A 67 8.78 7.94 2.10
C GLY A 67 9.63 7.03 2.94
N LYS A 68 8.99 6.29 3.84
CA LYS A 68 9.62 5.19 4.56
C LYS A 68 8.89 3.90 4.26
N LEU A 69 9.66 2.87 3.94
CA LEU A 69 9.16 1.53 3.67
C LEU A 69 9.98 0.53 4.49
N ARG A 70 9.31 -0.19 5.37
CA ARG A 70 9.96 -1.31 6.05
C ARG A 70 9.67 -2.58 5.28
N VAL A 71 10.73 -3.33 4.98
CA VAL A 71 10.65 -4.65 4.33
C VAL A 71 11.41 -5.64 5.21
N GLY A 72 10.68 -6.57 5.83
CA GLY A 72 11.28 -7.42 6.87
C GLY A 72 11.82 -6.55 7.99
N ASP A 73 13.11 -6.68 8.28
CA ASP A 73 13.78 -5.91 9.34
C ASP A 73 14.48 -4.65 8.81
N GLU A 74 14.45 -4.42 7.49
CA GLU A 74 15.12 -3.28 6.87
C GLU A 74 14.20 -2.09 6.74
N LEU A 75 14.70 -0.92 7.13
CA LEU A 75 14.02 0.36 6.93
C LEU A 75 14.66 1.10 5.76
N LEU A 76 13.85 1.37 4.75
CA LEU A 76 14.27 2.11 3.56
C LEU A 76 13.70 3.53 3.63
N VAL A 77 14.55 4.53 3.38
CA VAL A 77 14.13 5.92 3.27
C VAL A 77 14.24 6.32 1.80
N LEU A 78 13.13 6.76 1.22
CA LEU A 78 13.01 7.00 -0.21
C LEU A 78 12.75 8.47 -0.49
N GLU A 79 13.31 8.94 -1.59
CA GLU A 79 13.03 10.25 -2.17
C GLU A 79 12.18 10.09 -3.44
N PRO A 80 11.55 11.17 -3.93
CA PRO A 80 10.72 11.09 -5.14
C PRO A 80 11.44 10.41 -6.31
N MET A 81 10.72 9.50 -6.94
CA MET A 81 11.15 8.65 -8.06
C MET A 81 12.04 7.45 -7.66
N ASP A 82 12.34 7.27 -6.38
CA ASP A 82 12.92 6.02 -5.91
C ASP A 82 11.88 4.90 -5.95
N ALA A 83 12.31 3.70 -6.31
CA ALA A 83 11.43 2.55 -6.44
C ALA A 83 12.03 1.32 -5.76
N VAL A 84 11.15 0.49 -5.18
CA VAL A 84 11.52 -0.75 -4.49
C VAL A 84 10.64 -1.89 -4.99
N ARG A 85 11.26 -3.00 -5.41
CA ARG A 85 10.55 -4.25 -5.69
C ARG A 85 10.49 -5.09 -4.42
N VAL A 86 9.31 -5.54 -4.06
CA VAL A 86 9.10 -6.40 -2.89
C VAL A 86 8.57 -7.76 -3.32
N GLU A 87 9.23 -8.81 -2.89
CA GLU A 87 8.82 -10.19 -3.15
C GLU A 87 7.53 -10.54 -2.39
N PRO A 88 6.73 -11.51 -2.88
CA PRO A 88 5.43 -11.83 -2.28
C PRO A 88 5.48 -12.11 -0.78
N GLY A 89 6.32 -13.00 -0.33
CA GLY A 89 6.37 -13.45 1.07
C GLY A 89 6.98 -12.46 2.05
N ALA A 90 7.59 -11.38 1.58
CA ALA A 90 8.23 -10.40 2.46
C ALA A 90 7.19 -9.49 3.12
N MET A 91 7.24 -9.38 4.45
CA MET A 91 6.42 -8.41 5.18
C MET A 91 6.83 -7.00 4.80
N ARG A 92 5.84 -6.12 4.54
CA ARG A 92 6.13 -4.74 4.20
C ARG A 92 5.10 -3.78 4.77
N GLN A 93 5.54 -2.56 4.99
CA GLN A 93 4.68 -1.46 5.43
C GLN A 93 5.30 -0.12 5.04
N ALA A 94 4.55 0.70 4.30
CA ALA A 94 4.90 2.09 4.05
C ALA A 94 4.28 2.97 5.13
N PHE A 95 4.99 4.00 5.56
CA PHE A 95 4.45 4.89 6.59
C PHE A 95 5.03 6.29 6.49
N ASN A 96 4.36 7.23 7.14
CA ASN A 96 4.70 8.65 7.13
C ASN A 96 4.86 9.19 8.55
N ASP A 97 6.10 9.31 8.99
CA ASP A 97 6.45 9.94 10.27
C ASP A 97 6.96 11.38 10.09
N THR A 98 6.66 11.98 8.94
CA THR A 98 6.99 13.38 8.62
C THR A 98 5.78 14.29 8.79
N ASP A 99 5.95 15.58 8.53
CA ASP A 99 4.88 16.57 8.61
C ASP A 99 4.27 16.95 7.25
N ALA A 100 4.66 16.25 6.19
CA ALA A 100 4.16 16.47 4.82
C ALA A 100 3.61 15.18 4.24
N ASP A 101 2.63 15.30 3.32
CA ASP A 101 2.05 14.17 2.63
C ASP A 101 3.06 13.40 1.78
N GLN A 102 2.83 12.10 1.63
CA GLN A 102 3.51 11.25 0.65
C GLN A 102 2.51 10.83 -0.41
N LEU A 103 2.95 10.74 -1.66
CA LEU A 103 2.18 10.13 -2.74
C LEU A 103 2.98 8.97 -3.31
N TRP A 104 2.35 7.80 -3.33
CA TRP A 104 2.94 6.55 -3.80
C TRP A 104 2.15 5.97 -4.97
N LEU A 105 2.86 5.37 -5.91
CA LEU A 105 2.28 4.39 -6.85
C LEU A 105 2.74 3.00 -6.41
N MET A 106 1.78 2.13 -6.12
CA MET A 106 2.04 0.74 -5.77
C MET A 106 1.34 -0.14 -6.78
N PHE A 107 2.08 -1.02 -7.44
CA PHE A 107 1.53 -1.89 -8.47
C PHE A 107 2.21 -3.26 -8.45
N GLY A 108 1.51 -4.26 -8.95
CA GLY A 108 2.04 -5.61 -8.96
C GLY A 108 1.16 -6.59 -9.71
N ALA A 109 1.68 -7.79 -9.86
CA ALA A 109 1.02 -8.90 -10.53
C ALA A 109 1.52 -10.23 -9.95
N PRO A 110 0.71 -11.31 -10.04
CA PRO A 110 -0.71 -11.30 -10.35
C PRO A 110 -1.52 -10.59 -9.27
N THR A 111 -2.76 -10.20 -9.58
CA THR A 111 -3.65 -9.62 -8.56
C THR A 111 -4.03 -10.67 -7.53
N GLU A 112 -4.15 -10.24 -6.28
CA GLU A 112 -4.71 -11.06 -5.20
C GLU A 112 -5.93 -10.36 -4.62
N PHE A 113 -6.90 -11.16 -4.20
CA PHE A 113 -8.09 -10.65 -3.54
C PHE A 113 -7.68 -9.94 -2.23
N ALA A 114 -8.09 -8.69 -2.08
CA ALA A 114 -7.62 -7.83 -1.00
C ALA A 114 -8.75 -7.20 -0.16
N ASN A 115 -9.98 -7.68 -0.30
CA ASN A 115 -11.08 -7.13 0.49
C ASN A 115 -11.12 -7.80 1.88
N THR A 116 -10.60 -7.11 2.89
CA THR A 116 -10.52 -7.62 4.26
C THR A 116 -11.87 -7.98 4.86
N LEU A 117 -12.95 -7.37 4.38
CA LEU A 117 -14.31 -7.65 4.86
C LEU A 117 -14.84 -9.00 4.38
N GLU A 118 -14.25 -9.57 3.32
CA GLU A 118 -14.67 -10.82 2.70
C GLU A 118 -13.64 -11.95 2.82
N MET A 119 -12.48 -11.67 3.41
CA MET A 119 -11.44 -12.67 3.60
C MET A 119 -11.77 -13.66 4.71
N SER A 120 -11.32 -14.91 4.55
CA SER A 120 -11.39 -15.91 5.62
C SER A 120 -10.43 -15.52 6.77
N GLU A 121 -10.68 -16.06 7.95
CA GLU A 121 -9.80 -15.87 9.10
C GLU A 121 -8.37 -16.37 8.83
N GLU A 122 -8.25 -17.49 8.11
CA GLU A 122 -6.96 -18.07 7.73
C GLU A 122 -6.17 -17.10 6.81
N ASP A 123 -6.83 -16.56 5.79
CA ASP A 123 -6.21 -15.62 4.86
C ASP A 123 -5.82 -14.32 5.57
N LEU A 124 -6.69 -13.79 6.44
CA LEU A 124 -6.37 -12.60 7.22
C LEU A 124 -5.15 -12.82 8.11
N ALA A 125 -5.07 -13.97 8.80
CA ALA A 125 -3.95 -14.27 9.68
C ALA A 125 -2.63 -14.44 8.91
N TRP A 126 -2.71 -14.99 7.71
CA TRP A 126 -1.52 -15.20 6.88
C TRP A 126 -1.01 -13.89 6.27
N ILE A 127 -1.93 -13.08 5.71
CA ILE A 127 -1.60 -11.81 5.05
C ILE A 127 -1.21 -10.74 6.08
N TYR A 128 -1.93 -10.71 7.21
CA TYR A 128 -1.72 -9.74 8.30
C TYR A 128 -1.34 -10.46 9.61
N PRO A 129 -0.13 -11.02 9.73
CA PRO A 129 0.24 -11.79 10.91
C PRO A 129 0.15 -11.04 12.25
N ARG A 130 0.23 -9.71 12.22
CA ARG A 130 0.08 -8.84 13.38
C ARG A 130 -1.24 -8.08 13.40
N GLY A 131 -2.19 -8.47 12.53
CA GLY A 131 -3.47 -7.81 12.36
C GLY A 131 -3.45 -6.70 11.33
N PRO A 132 -4.62 -6.40 10.71
CA PRO A 132 -4.70 -5.42 9.61
C PRO A 132 -4.58 -3.95 10.07
N LYS A 133 -4.46 -3.68 11.38
CA LYS A 133 -4.32 -2.33 11.93
C LYS A 133 -2.98 -2.11 12.65
N ALA A 134 -2.02 -3.03 12.50
CA ALA A 134 -0.72 -2.90 13.14
C ALA A 134 0.03 -1.67 12.64
N LEU A 135 0.58 -0.90 13.57
CA LEU A 135 1.37 0.30 13.27
C LEU A 135 2.87 0.01 13.37
N PRO A 136 3.70 0.73 12.61
CA PRO A 136 5.14 0.65 12.79
C PRO A 136 5.55 1.29 14.12
N PRO A 137 6.71 0.90 14.69
CA PRO A 137 7.18 1.49 15.95
C PRO A 137 7.25 3.00 15.94
N GLU A 138 7.59 3.59 14.80
CA GLU A 138 7.74 5.04 14.63
C GLU A 138 6.43 5.81 14.83
N LEU A 139 5.28 5.15 14.64
CA LEU A 139 3.96 5.75 14.80
C LEU A 139 3.21 5.22 16.01
N SER A 140 3.75 4.21 16.67
CA SER A 140 3.15 3.67 17.90
C SER A 140 3.40 4.64 19.05
N GLU A 141 2.37 4.86 19.89
CA GLU A 141 2.57 5.68 21.08
C GLU A 141 3.56 4.99 22.02
N PRO A 142 4.46 5.76 22.65
CA PRO A 142 5.34 5.18 23.66
C PRO A 142 4.47 4.62 24.80
N ALA A 143 4.85 3.45 25.33
CA ALA A 143 4.21 2.86 26.48
C ALA A 143 4.31 3.85 27.64
N GLY A 144 3.20 4.45 27.98
CA GLY A 144 3.11 5.48 29.03
C GLY A 144 3.18 4.89 30.41
#